data_d8c4a039ff50d871e4c676d4f3f951bf
#
_entry.id   d8c4a039ff50d871e4c676d4f3f951bf
#
_cell.length_a   1.000
_cell.length_b   1.000
_cell.length_c   1.000
_cell.angle_alpha   90.00
_cell.angle_beta   90.00
_cell.angle_gamma   90.00
#
_symmetry.space_group_name_H-M   'P 1'
#
loop_
_entity.id
_entity.type
_entity.pdbx_description
1 polymer ?
#
loop_
_entity_poly.entity_id
_entity_poly.type
_entity_poly.pdbx_seq_one_letter_code
_entity_poly.pdbx_strand_id
1 'polypeptide(L)'
;MAKFFFKGLLQADGWHDNVILTTNSQGILTDISSNCENRDCKDYALPGFQNAHSHAFQYAMAGLAELHAPNQKKNDFWSWRRSMYDLALSMSPEQMESIAAMLYQEMLRHGYTHVAEFHYVHHDQNGKPYQNKAELSERIARAAEKAGINLTIIPIYYEQGGFGIPAQADQKRFLSKSLDDYLDLYHQVEKMATDYADCSVGLGVHSMRAVALDNILGLAEFRQHKVPFHIHVAEQLKEIESCLAHTGLRPVEWLLKNMEINEDFHLVHATHLKNSEVIGLAKSKANVVLCPSTEGNLGDGLFSLDSYLTQKGNWSIGTDSHIGLNPFEELRILDYGQRLISHSRNTFGNKTSGDNGALAIDTALRNGRRAMGSEMMDYFELGKPLNAFVMSAEHPLIQMTGKQNLTNTLVYASDPTMNKGTIVNGSWKIIDNKVAHNAIREEFLETMKALSNRF
;
A
#
# COMPACT_ATOMS: atom_id res chain seq x y z
N MET A 1 -27.19 -12.64 7.41
CA MET A 1 -26.30 -13.65 8.02
C MET A 1 -25.76 -14.52 6.90
N ALA A 2 -24.44 -14.59 6.75
CA ALA A 2 -23.77 -15.45 5.77
C ALA A 2 -22.82 -16.40 6.48
N LYS A 3 -22.58 -17.59 5.89
CA LYS A 3 -21.61 -18.57 6.39
C LYS A 3 -20.58 -18.86 5.30
N PHE A 4 -19.33 -18.93 5.71
CA PHE A 4 -18.17 -19.24 4.87
C PHE A 4 -17.47 -20.47 5.43
N PHE A 5 -17.20 -21.44 4.57
CA PHE A 5 -16.70 -22.76 4.96
C PHE A 5 -15.29 -22.95 4.41
N PHE A 6 -14.32 -23.21 5.30
CA PHE A 6 -12.92 -23.35 4.91
C PHE A 6 -12.32 -24.65 5.42
N LYS A 7 -11.54 -25.31 4.56
CA LYS A 7 -10.71 -26.46 4.91
C LYS A 7 -9.63 -26.06 5.93
N GLY A 8 -9.10 -24.85 5.80
CA GLY A 8 -8.17 -24.27 6.76
C GLY A 8 -8.33 -22.77 6.84
N LEU A 9 -8.19 -22.24 8.05
CA LEU A 9 -8.16 -20.82 8.38
C LEU A 9 -6.84 -20.47 9.03
N LEU A 10 -6.09 -19.54 8.48
CA LEU A 10 -4.85 -19.04 9.10
C LEU A 10 -5.20 -18.07 10.23
N GLN A 11 -4.82 -18.43 11.45
CA GLN A 11 -4.86 -17.57 12.63
C GLN A 11 -3.43 -17.25 13.11
N ALA A 12 -3.27 -16.39 14.09
CA ALA A 12 -1.97 -15.99 14.62
C ALA A 12 -1.17 -17.16 15.21
N ASP A 13 -1.85 -18.20 15.70
CA ASP A 13 -1.29 -19.44 16.26
C ASP A 13 -1.12 -20.57 15.23
N GLY A 14 -1.47 -20.32 13.96
CA GLY A 14 -1.33 -21.26 12.86
C GLY A 14 -2.62 -21.60 12.13
N TRP A 15 -2.61 -22.72 11.39
CA TRP A 15 -3.75 -23.16 10.58
C TRP A 15 -4.75 -23.98 11.39
N HIS A 16 -5.99 -23.50 11.46
CA HIS A 16 -7.14 -24.18 12.07
C HIS A 16 -7.94 -24.93 10.99
N ASP A 17 -8.38 -26.16 11.30
CA ASP A 17 -9.10 -27.03 10.36
C ASP A 17 -10.60 -26.85 10.41
N ASN A 18 -11.23 -27.04 9.23
CA ASN A 18 -12.67 -27.22 9.09
C ASN A 18 -13.46 -26.10 9.78
N VAL A 19 -13.12 -24.86 9.45
CA VAL A 19 -13.66 -23.66 10.12
C VAL A 19 -14.86 -23.11 9.36
N ILE A 20 -15.87 -22.71 10.13
CA ILE A 20 -17.02 -21.93 9.66
C ILE A 20 -16.89 -20.51 10.23
N LEU A 21 -16.87 -19.53 9.34
CA LEU A 21 -17.01 -18.12 9.72
C LEU A 21 -18.46 -17.68 9.48
N THR A 22 -19.10 -17.10 10.48
CA THR A 22 -20.48 -16.60 10.37
C THR A 22 -20.46 -15.08 10.51
N THR A 23 -21.15 -14.39 9.59
CA THR A 23 -21.31 -12.93 9.64
C THR A 23 -22.78 -12.54 9.78
N ASN A 24 -23.04 -11.37 10.35
CA ASN A 24 -24.35 -10.73 10.32
C ASN A 24 -24.64 -10.13 8.93
N SER A 25 -25.78 -9.42 8.78
CA SER A 25 -26.15 -8.77 7.51
C SER A 25 -25.25 -7.60 7.10
N GLN A 26 -24.44 -7.07 8.02
CA GLN A 26 -23.48 -6.01 7.79
C GLN A 26 -22.06 -6.53 7.51
N GLY A 27 -21.88 -7.86 7.39
CA GLY A 27 -20.58 -8.47 7.15
C GLY A 27 -19.67 -8.56 8.38
N ILE A 28 -20.18 -8.24 9.56
CA ILE A 28 -19.46 -8.34 10.83
C ILE A 28 -19.37 -9.79 11.26
N LEU A 29 -18.17 -10.26 11.60
CA LEU A 29 -17.91 -11.61 12.08
C LEU A 29 -18.55 -11.82 13.47
N THR A 30 -19.46 -12.78 13.56
CA THR A 30 -20.23 -13.08 14.79
C THR A 30 -19.87 -14.40 15.42
N ASP A 31 -19.29 -15.33 14.64
CA ASP A 31 -18.90 -16.66 15.13
C ASP A 31 -17.74 -17.23 14.31
N ILE A 32 -16.85 -17.96 15.00
CA ILE A 32 -15.79 -18.79 14.44
C ILE A 32 -15.92 -20.17 15.08
N SER A 33 -16.37 -21.16 14.32
CA SER A 33 -16.55 -22.52 14.83
C SER A 33 -15.80 -23.55 13.96
N SER A 34 -15.45 -24.69 14.57
CA SER A 34 -14.60 -25.73 13.96
C SER A 34 -15.35 -27.01 13.58
N ASN A 35 -16.66 -26.97 13.40
CA ASN A 35 -17.49 -28.15 13.14
C ASN A 35 -17.99 -28.23 11.68
N CYS A 36 -17.16 -27.91 10.71
CA CYS A 36 -17.49 -28.08 9.31
C CYS A 36 -17.38 -29.54 8.91
N GLU A 37 -18.45 -30.12 8.34
CA GLU A 37 -18.35 -31.44 7.73
C GLU A 37 -17.51 -31.38 6.46
N ASN A 38 -16.62 -32.35 6.26
CA ASN A 38 -15.59 -32.39 5.22
C ASN A 38 -16.07 -32.14 3.76
N ARG A 39 -17.37 -32.23 3.48
CA ARG A 39 -17.91 -32.03 2.12
C ARG A 39 -18.07 -30.57 1.71
N ASP A 40 -18.23 -29.66 2.68
CA ASP A 40 -18.50 -28.25 2.42
C ASP A 40 -17.27 -27.36 2.57
N CYS A 41 -16.26 -27.84 3.31
CA CYS A 41 -15.01 -27.10 3.56
C CYS A 41 -13.98 -27.40 2.46
N LYS A 42 -13.79 -26.45 1.56
CA LYS A 42 -12.92 -26.66 0.38
C LYS A 42 -11.69 -25.78 0.50
N ASP A 43 -11.55 -24.63 0.50
CA ASP A 43 -10.40 -23.78 0.28
C ASP A 43 -9.71 -23.35 1.59
N TYR A 44 -8.57 -22.68 1.47
CA TYR A 44 -7.82 -22.11 2.59
C TYR A 44 -8.01 -20.60 2.64
N ALA A 45 -8.41 -20.08 3.80
CA ALA A 45 -8.54 -18.64 4.02
C ALA A 45 -7.43 -18.10 4.92
N LEU A 46 -6.95 -16.95 4.57
CA LEU A 46 -6.03 -16.12 5.35
C LEU A 46 -6.59 -14.69 5.42
N PRO A 47 -6.15 -13.87 6.38
CA PRO A 47 -6.57 -12.47 6.43
C PRO A 47 -6.26 -11.77 5.11
N GLY A 48 -7.20 -10.91 4.67
CA GLY A 48 -6.95 -10.09 3.49
C GLY A 48 -5.75 -9.17 3.70
N PHE A 49 -4.92 -9.01 2.67
CA PHE A 49 -3.74 -8.15 2.72
C PHE A 49 -4.12 -6.68 2.72
N GLN A 50 -3.24 -5.86 3.28
CA GLN A 50 -3.30 -4.40 3.23
C GLN A 50 -2.21 -3.90 2.28
N ASN A 51 -2.60 -3.03 1.34
CA ASN A 51 -1.67 -2.30 0.50
C ASN A 51 -1.36 -0.96 1.16
N ALA A 52 -0.24 -0.89 1.87
CA ALA A 52 0.09 0.25 2.72
C ALA A 52 0.58 1.49 1.96
N HIS A 53 0.73 1.42 0.63
CA HIS A 53 1.15 2.53 -0.21
C HIS A 53 0.75 2.32 -1.68
N SER A 54 0.07 3.29 -2.26
CA SER A 54 -0.49 3.25 -3.60
C SER A 54 -0.58 4.65 -4.20
N HIS A 55 -0.31 4.76 -5.51
CA HIS A 55 -0.58 5.93 -6.34
C HIS A 55 -1.44 5.48 -7.53
N ALA A 56 -2.75 5.38 -7.35
CA ALA A 56 -3.65 4.71 -8.28
C ALA A 56 -3.52 5.16 -9.75
N PHE A 57 -3.31 6.44 -10.00
CA PHE A 57 -3.18 6.97 -11.35
C PHE A 57 -1.97 6.43 -12.11
N GLN A 58 -0.91 6.02 -11.40
CA GLN A 58 0.31 5.48 -12.02
C GLN A 58 0.08 4.09 -12.66
N TYR A 59 -1.00 3.40 -12.32
CA TYR A 59 -1.38 2.16 -12.99
C TYR A 59 -1.51 2.30 -14.50
N ALA A 60 -1.89 3.50 -14.98
CA ALA A 60 -1.95 3.81 -16.41
C ALA A 60 -0.56 3.93 -17.08
N MET A 61 0.54 3.91 -16.32
CA MET A 61 1.91 3.93 -16.85
C MET A 61 2.46 2.54 -17.20
N ALA A 62 1.71 1.46 -16.96
CA ALA A 62 2.20 0.10 -17.17
C ALA A 62 2.85 -0.09 -18.55
N GLY A 63 4.15 -0.48 -18.54
CA GLY A 63 4.96 -0.67 -19.73
C GLY A 63 5.51 0.60 -20.41
N LEU A 64 4.99 1.80 -20.10
CA LEU A 64 5.45 3.04 -20.76
C LEU A 64 6.83 3.48 -20.27
N ALA A 65 7.15 3.27 -19.01
CA ALA A 65 8.41 3.66 -18.41
C ALA A 65 9.60 2.79 -18.83
N GLU A 66 9.33 1.61 -19.40
CA GLU A 66 10.36 0.68 -19.88
C GLU A 66 10.86 0.98 -21.31
N LEU A 67 10.24 1.96 -21.98
CA LEU A 67 10.65 2.36 -23.33
C LEU A 67 11.86 3.30 -23.27
N HIS A 68 12.97 2.84 -23.82
CA HIS A 68 14.18 3.65 -23.98
C HIS A 68 14.22 4.39 -25.32
N ALA A 69 14.41 5.69 -25.29
CA ALA A 69 14.80 6.40 -26.52
C ALA A 69 16.26 6.08 -26.83
N PRO A 70 16.62 5.73 -28.08
CA PRO A 70 17.96 5.23 -28.44
C PRO A 70 19.14 6.13 -28.11
N ASN A 71 18.91 7.39 -27.78
CA ASN A 71 19.92 8.40 -27.46
C ASN A 71 19.85 8.95 -26.02
N GLN A 72 19.05 8.40 -25.14
CA GLN A 72 19.03 8.81 -23.73
C GLN A 72 20.23 8.23 -22.99
N LYS A 73 21.03 9.12 -22.36
CA LYS A 73 22.26 8.74 -21.65
C LYS A 73 22.03 7.98 -20.34
N LYS A 74 20.84 8.10 -19.72
CA LYS A 74 20.42 7.36 -18.52
C LYS A 74 18.91 7.22 -18.50
N ASN A 75 18.43 6.02 -18.23
CA ASN A 75 17.08 5.77 -17.78
C ASN A 75 17.17 5.56 -16.26
N ASP A 76 16.61 6.48 -15.49
CA ASP A 76 16.64 6.48 -14.04
C ASP A 76 15.31 7.00 -13.49
N PHE A 77 15.17 6.99 -12.18
CA PHE A 77 14.02 7.55 -11.47
C PHE A 77 13.57 8.92 -12.02
N TRP A 78 14.49 9.80 -12.43
CA TRP A 78 14.15 11.15 -12.88
C TRP A 78 13.53 11.20 -14.27
N SER A 79 13.88 10.26 -15.15
CA SER A 79 13.25 10.12 -16.47
C SER A 79 11.86 9.51 -16.33
N TRP A 80 11.69 8.50 -15.47
CA TRP A 80 10.40 7.91 -15.12
C TRP A 80 9.45 8.97 -14.53
N ARG A 81 9.93 9.77 -13.56
CA ARG A 81 9.14 10.85 -12.93
C ARG A 81 8.60 11.86 -13.94
N ARG A 82 9.34 12.16 -15.02
CA ARG A 82 8.85 13.05 -16.07
C ARG A 82 7.64 12.49 -16.78
N SER A 83 7.70 11.22 -17.21
CA SER A 83 6.55 10.53 -17.84
C SER A 83 5.34 10.48 -16.89
N MET A 84 5.57 10.27 -15.60
CA MET A 84 4.53 10.29 -14.58
C MET A 84 3.88 11.68 -14.47
N TYR A 85 4.64 12.77 -14.52
CA TYR A 85 4.08 14.12 -14.52
C TYR A 85 3.25 14.41 -15.77
N ASP A 86 3.72 14.00 -16.96
CA ASP A 86 2.99 14.15 -18.21
C ASP A 86 1.63 13.45 -18.15
N LEU A 87 1.59 12.23 -17.61
CA LEU A 87 0.34 11.51 -17.34
C LEU A 87 -0.55 12.27 -16.35
N ALA A 88 0.00 12.64 -15.19
CA ALA A 88 -0.75 13.35 -14.15
C ALA A 88 -1.37 14.66 -14.66
N LEU A 89 -0.67 15.40 -15.54
CA LEU A 89 -1.16 16.64 -16.13
C LEU A 89 -2.27 16.43 -17.17
N SER A 90 -2.37 15.25 -17.78
CA SER A 90 -3.30 14.97 -18.88
C SER A 90 -4.66 14.42 -18.46
N MET A 91 -4.75 13.80 -17.27
CA MET A 91 -5.95 13.08 -16.84
C MET A 91 -7.10 13.99 -16.41
N SER A 92 -8.34 13.61 -16.81
CA SER A 92 -9.56 14.15 -16.23
C SER A 92 -9.95 13.44 -14.93
N PRO A 93 -10.88 14.01 -14.12
CA PRO A 93 -11.40 13.33 -12.92
C PRO A 93 -12.01 11.96 -13.22
N GLU A 94 -12.76 11.82 -14.31
CA GLU A 94 -13.39 10.56 -14.72
C GLU A 94 -12.35 9.52 -15.12
N GLN A 95 -11.27 9.94 -15.77
CA GLN A 95 -10.15 9.05 -16.11
C GLN A 95 -9.41 8.58 -14.87
N MET A 96 -9.20 9.45 -13.87
CA MET A 96 -8.64 9.09 -12.58
C MET A 96 -9.50 8.02 -11.88
N GLU A 97 -10.82 8.22 -11.82
CA GLU A 97 -11.77 7.26 -11.23
C GLU A 97 -11.71 5.91 -11.94
N SER A 98 -11.73 5.92 -13.27
CA SER A 98 -11.69 4.69 -14.08
C SER A 98 -10.40 3.88 -13.89
N ILE A 99 -9.24 4.56 -13.85
CA ILE A 99 -7.94 3.93 -13.63
C ILE A 99 -7.87 3.35 -12.20
N ALA A 100 -8.28 4.12 -11.20
CA ALA A 100 -8.30 3.68 -9.82
C ALA A 100 -9.25 2.48 -9.61
N ALA A 101 -10.45 2.50 -10.20
CA ALA A 101 -11.40 1.40 -10.08
C ALA A 101 -10.84 0.09 -10.65
N MET A 102 -10.16 0.17 -11.82
CA MET A 102 -9.52 -1.01 -12.41
C MET A 102 -8.39 -1.54 -11.54
N LEU A 103 -7.51 -0.66 -11.05
CA LEU A 103 -6.43 -1.04 -10.15
C LEU A 103 -6.97 -1.72 -8.89
N TYR A 104 -7.95 -1.13 -8.24
CA TYR A 104 -8.53 -1.66 -6.99
C TYR A 104 -9.21 -3.02 -7.22
N GLN A 105 -9.82 -3.22 -8.38
CA GLN A 105 -10.35 -4.52 -8.76
C GLN A 105 -9.23 -5.56 -8.95
N GLU A 106 -8.09 -5.19 -9.53
CA GLU A 106 -6.94 -6.07 -9.65
C GLU A 106 -6.28 -6.33 -8.28
N MET A 107 -6.20 -5.33 -7.39
CA MET A 107 -5.76 -5.55 -6.01
C MET A 107 -6.62 -6.60 -5.29
N LEU A 108 -7.94 -6.53 -5.44
CA LEU A 108 -8.85 -7.54 -4.91
C LEU A 108 -8.57 -8.94 -5.49
N ARG A 109 -8.25 -9.06 -6.79
CA ARG A 109 -7.87 -10.35 -7.40
C ARG A 109 -6.61 -10.96 -6.79
N HIS A 110 -5.74 -10.13 -6.23
CA HIS A 110 -4.52 -10.53 -5.56
C HIS A 110 -4.63 -10.63 -4.04
N GLY A 111 -5.83 -10.44 -3.48
CA GLY A 111 -6.08 -10.63 -2.06
C GLY A 111 -5.90 -9.40 -1.18
N TYR A 112 -5.64 -8.23 -1.75
CA TYR A 112 -5.72 -6.99 -0.99
C TYR A 112 -7.17 -6.65 -0.69
N THR A 113 -7.47 -6.29 0.55
CA THR A 113 -8.81 -5.93 1.01
C THR A 113 -8.92 -4.49 1.48
N HIS A 114 -7.78 -3.82 1.62
CA HIS A 114 -7.66 -2.43 2.03
C HIS A 114 -6.44 -1.79 1.36
N VAL A 115 -6.58 -0.54 0.94
CA VAL A 115 -5.51 0.25 0.32
C VAL A 115 -5.37 1.60 1.00
N ALA A 116 -4.12 1.99 1.30
CA ALA A 116 -3.74 3.35 1.66
C ALA A 116 -3.34 4.09 0.37
N GLU A 117 -4.20 4.95 -0.10
CA GLU A 117 -3.98 5.71 -1.32
C GLU A 117 -3.29 7.04 -1.00
N PHE A 118 -2.01 7.14 -1.36
CA PHE A 118 -1.16 8.33 -1.20
C PHE A 118 -1.47 9.31 -2.33
N HIS A 119 -2.54 10.09 -2.15
CA HIS A 119 -3.16 10.88 -3.19
C HIS A 119 -2.64 12.33 -3.20
N TYR A 120 -1.89 12.70 -4.27
CA TYR A 120 -1.29 14.03 -4.39
C TYR A 120 -1.72 14.84 -5.64
N VAL A 121 -2.69 14.36 -6.41
CA VAL A 121 -3.25 15.13 -7.54
C VAL A 121 -4.54 15.81 -7.09
N HIS A 122 -4.51 17.12 -6.83
CA HIS A 122 -5.62 17.83 -6.21
C HIS A 122 -6.35 18.81 -7.14
N HIS A 123 -5.64 19.35 -8.13
CA HIS A 123 -6.12 20.46 -8.94
C HIS A 123 -6.44 20.03 -10.39
N ASP A 124 -7.09 20.94 -11.13
CA ASP A 124 -7.34 20.75 -12.55
C ASP A 124 -6.03 20.73 -13.37
N GLN A 125 -6.13 20.42 -14.66
CA GLN A 125 -4.96 20.34 -15.55
C GLN A 125 -4.17 21.66 -15.66
N ASN A 126 -4.77 22.79 -15.26
CA ASN A 126 -4.12 24.09 -15.22
C ASN A 126 -3.54 24.46 -13.83
N GLY A 127 -3.72 23.58 -12.83
CA GLY A 127 -3.29 23.81 -11.46
C GLY A 127 -4.24 24.68 -10.66
N LYS A 128 -5.49 24.83 -11.10
CA LYS A 128 -6.53 25.57 -10.37
C LYS A 128 -7.36 24.60 -9.51
N PRO A 129 -7.74 24.99 -8.29
CA PRO A 129 -8.63 24.16 -7.49
C PRO A 129 -9.97 23.98 -8.18
N TYR A 130 -10.56 22.79 -8.07
CA TYR A 130 -11.95 22.56 -8.43
C TYR A 130 -12.89 23.33 -7.47
N GLN A 131 -14.16 23.51 -7.84
CA GLN A 131 -15.17 24.10 -6.96
C GLN A 131 -15.32 23.25 -5.68
N ASN A 132 -15.35 21.93 -5.83
CA ASN A 132 -15.15 20.98 -4.73
C ASN A 132 -13.63 20.68 -4.66
N LYS A 133 -12.93 21.20 -3.64
CA LYS A 133 -11.48 20.93 -3.49
C LYS A 133 -11.16 19.42 -3.35
N ALA A 134 -12.11 18.64 -2.82
CA ALA A 134 -11.98 17.20 -2.67
C ALA A 134 -12.35 16.41 -3.96
N GLU A 135 -12.61 17.04 -5.10
CA GLU A 135 -13.09 16.39 -6.34
C GLU A 135 -12.30 15.12 -6.70
N LEU A 136 -10.98 15.23 -6.78
CA LEU A 136 -10.15 14.08 -7.17
C LEU A 136 -10.06 13.02 -6.06
N SER A 137 -10.09 13.43 -4.79
CA SER A 137 -10.20 12.51 -3.67
C SER A 137 -11.53 11.75 -3.67
N GLU A 138 -12.63 12.44 -4.01
CA GLU A 138 -13.95 11.82 -4.15
C GLU A 138 -13.98 10.81 -5.31
N ARG A 139 -13.30 11.09 -6.43
CA ARG A 139 -13.15 10.13 -7.53
C ARG A 139 -12.45 8.85 -7.09
N ILE A 140 -11.42 8.97 -6.26
CA ILE A 140 -10.74 7.82 -5.66
C ILE A 140 -11.67 7.04 -4.72
N ALA A 141 -12.46 7.72 -3.89
CA ALA A 141 -13.43 7.07 -3.00
C ALA A 141 -14.53 6.34 -3.78
N ARG A 142 -15.07 6.94 -4.84
CA ARG A 142 -16.03 6.30 -5.76
C ARG A 142 -15.43 5.07 -6.44
N ALA A 143 -14.18 5.15 -6.87
CA ALA A 143 -13.47 4.04 -7.46
C ALA A 143 -13.34 2.86 -6.49
N ALA A 144 -13.00 3.14 -5.22
CA ALA A 144 -12.89 2.12 -4.17
C ALA A 144 -14.25 1.48 -3.85
N GLU A 145 -15.31 2.29 -3.72
CA GLU A 145 -16.68 1.80 -3.53
C GLU A 145 -17.13 0.91 -4.70
N LYS A 146 -16.88 1.36 -5.95
CA LYS A 146 -17.22 0.62 -7.18
C LYS A 146 -16.50 -0.72 -7.27
N ALA A 147 -15.22 -0.78 -6.90
CA ALA A 147 -14.46 -2.03 -6.84
C ALA A 147 -14.86 -2.88 -5.63
N GLY A 148 -15.25 -2.25 -4.52
CA GLY A 148 -15.60 -2.88 -3.26
C GLY A 148 -14.41 -3.19 -2.36
N ILE A 149 -13.35 -2.37 -2.40
CA ILE A 149 -12.18 -2.42 -1.52
C ILE A 149 -12.30 -1.36 -0.42
N ASN A 150 -11.79 -1.63 0.78
CA ASN A 150 -11.68 -0.61 1.82
C ASN A 150 -10.58 0.41 1.45
N LEU A 151 -10.80 1.67 1.75
CA LEU A 151 -9.90 2.77 1.42
C LEU A 151 -9.46 3.55 2.66
N THR A 152 -8.18 3.82 2.79
CA THR A 152 -7.66 4.92 3.59
C THR A 152 -7.07 5.95 2.62
N ILE A 153 -7.79 7.05 2.39
CA ILE A 153 -7.29 8.10 1.50
C ILE A 153 -6.40 9.05 2.29
N ILE A 154 -5.25 9.36 1.72
CA ILE A 154 -4.24 10.22 2.33
C ILE A 154 -4.01 11.39 1.38
N PRO A 155 -4.75 12.51 1.55
CA PRO A 155 -4.46 13.71 0.79
C PRO A 155 -3.06 14.21 1.18
N ILE A 156 -2.22 14.45 0.18
CA ILE A 156 -0.80 14.70 0.40
C ILE A 156 -0.47 16.17 0.30
N TYR A 157 0.22 16.68 1.31
CA TYR A 157 0.77 18.02 1.28
C TYR A 157 1.99 18.08 0.36
N TYR A 158 1.96 19.02 -0.58
CA TYR A 158 3.00 19.30 -1.56
C TYR A 158 3.06 20.80 -1.81
N GLU A 159 4.21 21.48 -1.65
CA GLU A 159 4.28 22.95 -1.82
C GLU A 159 5.50 23.44 -2.61
N GLN A 160 6.57 22.65 -2.72
CA GLN A 160 7.83 23.10 -3.32
C GLN A 160 8.49 22.03 -4.20
N GLY A 161 9.40 22.45 -5.10
CA GLY A 161 10.07 21.60 -6.07
C GLY A 161 11.30 20.84 -5.56
N GLY A 162 11.81 21.24 -4.40
CA GLY A 162 13.00 20.71 -3.74
C GLY A 162 13.30 21.49 -2.49
N PHE A 163 14.34 21.11 -1.72
CA PHE A 163 14.73 21.84 -0.51
C PHE A 163 15.01 23.32 -0.79
N GLY A 164 14.10 24.22 -0.39
CA GLY A 164 14.18 25.65 -0.65
C GLY A 164 14.03 26.04 -2.12
N ILE A 165 13.58 25.16 -2.99
CA ILE A 165 13.43 25.38 -4.43
C ILE A 165 11.93 25.52 -4.75
N PRO A 166 11.50 26.62 -5.40
CA PRO A 166 10.11 26.79 -5.80
C PRO A 166 9.60 25.62 -6.68
N ALA A 167 8.30 25.35 -6.59
CA ALA A 167 7.67 24.33 -7.41
C ALA A 167 7.80 24.65 -8.91
N GLN A 168 7.94 23.60 -9.71
CA GLN A 168 8.03 23.69 -11.16
C GLN A 168 6.64 23.66 -11.81
N ALA A 169 6.55 24.07 -13.08
CA ALA A 169 5.28 24.17 -13.79
C ALA A 169 4.56 22.81 -13.96
N ASP A 170 5.29 21.72 -14.01
CA ASP A 170 4.78 20.36 -14.12
C ASP A 170 4.22 19.80 -12.79
N GLN A 171 4.48 20.47 -11.67
CA GLN A 171 3.98 20.12 -10.35
C GLN A 171 2.65 20.81 -9.98
N LYS A 172 2.14 21.70 -10.83
CA LYS A 172 1.01 22.61 -10.54
C LYS A 172 -0.27 21.93 -10.03
N ARG A 173 -0.52 20.65 -10.38
CA ARG A 173 -1.71 19.91 -9.93
C ARG A 173 -1.63 19.42 -8.49
N PHE A 174 -0.44 19.46 -7.89
CA PHE A 174 -0.17 18.87 -6.57
C PHE A 174 -0.14 19.91 -5.44
N LEU A 175 0.02 21.19 -5.79
CA LEU A 175 0.48 22.23 -4.88
C LEU A 175 -0.61 22.75 -3.96
N SER A 176 -0.37 22.75 -2.66
CA SER A 176 -1.02 23.62 -1.70
C SER A 176 -0.14 24.85 -1.44
N LYS A 177 -0.75 26.02 -1.35
CA LYS A 177 -0.03 27.30 -1.22
C LYS A 177 0.59 27.53 0.16
N SER A 178 0.04 26.88 1.17
CA SER A 178 0.46 26.96 2.57
C SER A 178 -0.08 25.75 3.33
N LEU A 179 0.35 25.60 4.59
CA LEU A 179 -0.21 24.59 5.50
C LEU A 179 -1.72 24.80 5.69
N ASP A 180 -2.20 26.03 5.83
CA ASP A 180 -3.64 26.33 5.99
C ASP A 180 -4.45 25.93 4.74
N ASP A 181 -3.91 26.16 3.53
CA ASP A 181 -4.57 25.75 2.27
C ASP A 181 -4.64 24.24 2.16
N TYR A 182 -3.59 23.53 2.60
CA TYR A 182 -3.61 22.07 2.71
C TYR A 182 -4.62 21.58 3.75
N LEU A 183 -4.65 22.19 4.94
CA LEU A 183 -5.59 21.81 6.00
C LEU A 183 -7.05 22.03 5.59
N ASP A 184 -7.34 23.06 4.80
CA ASP A 184 -8.68 23.26 4.23
C ASP A 184 -9.03 22.12 3.26
N LEU A 185 -8.11 21.70 2.38
CA LEU A 185 -8.29 20.51 1.54
C LEU A 185 -8.52 19.25 2.40
N TYR A 186 -7.69 19.04 3.40
CA TYR A 186 -7.77 17.89 4.30
C TYR A 186 -9.16 17.80 4.96
N HIS A 187 -9.66 18.88 5.53
CA HIS A 187 -10.99 18.92 6.15
C HIS A 187 -12.14 18.67 5.16
N GLN A 188 -11.97 19.11 3.90
CA GLN A 188 -12.96 18.79 2.87
C GLN A 188 -12.93 17.32 2.49
N VAL A 189 -11.75 16.69 2.47
CA VAL A 189 -11.61 15.24 2.27
C VAL A 189 -12.17 14.46 3.45
N GLU A 190 -11.93 14.89 4.71
CA GLU A 190 -12.54 14.27 5.89
C GLU A 190 -14.08 14.32 5.81
N LYS A 191 -14.63 15.46 5.46
CA LYS A 191 -16.08 15.59 5.28
C LYS A 191 -16.60 14.68 4.16
N MET A 192 -15.96 14.67 3.01
CA MET A 192 -16.32 13.81 1.88
C MET A 192 -16.28 12.33 2.27
N ALA A 193 -15.26 11.90 3.02
CA ALA A 193 -15.11 10.51 3.42
C ALA A 193 -16.28 10.00 4.28
N THR A 194 -17.01 10.87 4.98
CA THR A 194 -18.20 10.47 5.77
C THR A 194 -19.35 9.95 4.91
N ASP A 195 -19.36 10.25 3.61
CA ASP A 195 -20.36 9.77 2.67
C ASP A 195 -20.07 8.34 2.16
N TYR A 196 -18.89 7.78 2.47
CA TYR A 196 -18.42 6.46 2.04
C TYR A 196 -18.13 5.57 3.25
N ALA A 197 -18.90 4.50 3.43
CA ALA A 197 -18.86 3.65 4.64
C ALA A 197 -17.50 2.98 4.89
N ASP A 198 -16.77 2.67 3.83
CA ASP A 198 -15.51 1.92 3.87
C ASP A 198 -14.30 2.83 3.55
N CYS A 199 -14.44 4.15 3.78
CA CYS A 199 -13.41 5.14 3.57
C CYS A 199 -12.99 5.80 4.89
N SER A 200 -11.69 5.81 5.16
CA SER A 200 -11.06 6.57 6.24
C SER A 200 -10.03 7.55 5.67
N VAL A 201 -9.55 8.48 6.51
CA VAL A 201 -8.61 9.51 6.07
C VAL A 201 -7.34 9.46 6.92
N GLY A 202 -6.18 9.53 6.24
CA GLY A 202 -4.88 9.71 6.87
C GLY A 202 -4.28 11.07 6.52
N LEU A 203 -3.17 11.42 7.15
CA LEU A 203 -2.36 12.60 6.86
C LEU A 203 -1.07 12.21 6.15
N GLY A 204 -0.52 13.11 5.34
CA GLY A 204 0.80 12.88 4.78
C GLY A 204 1.41 14.08 4.11
N VAL A 205 2.74 14.06 4.04
CA VAL A 205 3.54 14.95 3.20
C VAL A 205 4.21 14.14 2.10
N HIS A 206 4.35 14.71 0.91
CA HIS A 206 4.96 13.97 -0.17
C HIS A 206 6.37 13.46 0.23
N SER A 207 7.22 14.38 0.68
CA SER A 207 8.58 14.10 1.16
C SER A 207 9.16 15.37 1.78
N MET A 208 10.28 15.26 2.48
CA MET A 208 10.97 16.43 3.03
C MET A 208 11.43 17.45 1.97
N ARG A 209 11.64 17.03 0.74
CA ARG A 209 12.01 17.92 -0.38
C ARG A 209 10.82 18.68 -0.98
N ALA A 210 9.60 18.20 -0.74
CA ALA A 210 8.39 18.74 -1.34
C ALA A 210 7.59 19.67 -0.43
N VAL A 211 7.97 19.78 0.86
CA VAL A 211 7.30 20.62 1.85
C VAL A 211 8.37 21.30 2.71
N ALA A 212 8.15 22.58 3.07
CA ALA A 212 9.03 23.30 3.97
C ALA A 212 9.07 22.60 5.34
N LEU A 213 10.26 22.52 5.94
CA LEU A 213 10.48 21.71 7.14
C LEU A 213 9.60 22.15 8.32
N ASP A 214 9.41 23.47 8.50
CA ASP A 214 8.52 24.01 9.54
C ASP A 214 7.06 23.62 9.32
N ASN A 215 6.63 23.49 8.07
CA ASN A 215 5.27 23.05 7.74
C ASN A 215 5.09 21.53 7.95
N ILE A 216 6.16 20.72 7.80
CA ILE A 216 6.13 19.31 8.19
C ILE A 216 5.93 19.18 9.70
N LEU A 217 6.65 19.98 10.50
CA LEU A 217 6.50 20.02 11.95
C LEU A 217 5.08 20.46 12.35
N GLY A 218 4.58 21.55 11.75
CA GLY A 218 3.23 22.05 12.01
C GLY A 218 2.15 21.00 11.67
N LEU A 219 2.31 20.25 10.58
CA LEU A 219 1.37 19.19 10.25
C LEU A 219 1.46 18.00 11.21
N ALA A 220 2.65 17.65 11.67
CA ALA A 220 2.83 16.59 12.66
C ALA A 220 2.23 16.97 14.03
N GLU A 221 2.32 18.25 14.43
CA GLU A 221 1.67 18.78 15.64
C GLU A 221 0.13 18.83 15.51
N PHE A 222 -0.38 19.17 14.32
CA PHE A 222 -1.81 19.16 14.03
C PHE A 222 -2.42 17.76 14.10
N ARG A 223 -1.65 16.72 13.80
CA ARG A 223 -2.11 15.34 13.73
C ARG A 223 -2.71 14.87 15.06
N GLN A 224 -3.94 14.35 15.00
CA GLN A 224 -4.55 13.68 16.14
C GLN A 224 -3.93 12.28 16.35
N HIS A 225 -3.93 11.80 17.59
CA HIS A 225 -3.49 10.45 17.92
C HIS A 225 -4.26 9.40 17.12
N LYS A 226 -3.55 8.38 16.60
CA LYS A 226 -4.02 7.27 15.76
C LYS A 226 -4.41 7.64 14.31
N VAL A 227 -4.31 8.90 13.90
CA VAL A 227 -4.40 9.23 12.47
C VAL A 227 -3.07 8.86 11.82
N PRO A 228 -3.04 7.96 10.82
CA PRO A 228 -1.79 7.55 10.19
C PRO A 228 -1.16 8.71 9.42
N PHE A 229 0.15 8.87 9.58
CA PHE A 229 0.95 9.90 8.90
C PHE A 229 1.94 9.26 7.94
N HIS A 230 1.83 9.54 6.65
CA HIS A 230 2.64 8.94 5.60
C HIS A 230 3.63 9.94 5.00
N ILE A 231 4.85 9.47 4.67
CA ILE A 231 5.89 10.29 4.05
C ILE A 231 6.88 9.41 3.27
N HIS A 232 7.20 9.78 2.02
CA HIS A 232 8.37 9.22 1.33
C HIS A 232 9.65 9.77 1.95
N VAL A 233 10.60 8.90 2.23
CA VAL A 233 11.86 9.32 2.84
C VAL A 233 13.04 8.43 2.46
N ALA A 234 14.18 9.05 2.21
CA ALA A 234 15.45 8.36 1.95
C ALA A 234 15.37 7.32 0.81
N GLU A 235 14.52 7.56 -0.18
CA GLU A 235 14.31 6.71 -1.34
C GLU A 235 15.50 6.75 -2.30
N GLN A 236 15.99 7.96 -2.62
CA GLN A 236 17.03 8.20 -3.61
C GLN A 236 18.29 8.80 -2.97
N LEU A 237 19.47 8.39 -3.44
CA LEU A 237 20.75 8.96 -2.97
C LEU A 237 20.81 10.48 -3.15
N LYS A 238 20.26 11.01 -4.24
CA LYS A 238 20.18 12.46 -4.49
C LYS A 238 19.34 13.20 -3.45
N GLU A 239 18.30 12.57 -2.92
CA GLU A 239 17.52 13.11 -1.80
C GLU A 239 18.40 13.25 -0.56
N ILE A 240 19.17 12.21 -0.23
CA ILE A 240 20.10 12.24 0.89
C ILE A 240 21.10 13.40 0.75
N GLU A 241 21.74 13.52 -0.42
CA GLU A 241 22.72 14.58 -0.72
C GLU A 241 22.09 15.97 -0.57
N SER A 242 20.90 16.16 -1.13
CA SER A 242 20.19 17.43 -1.08
C SER A 242 19.76 17.81 0.33
N CYS A 243 19.29 16.84 1.12
CA CYS A 243 18.92 17.04 2.52
C CYS A 243 20.12 17.40 3.39
N LEU A 244 21.24 16.68 3.22
CA LEU A 244 22.50 16.99 3.90
C LEU A 244 23.01 18.41 3.58
N ALA A 245 22.95 18.82 2.31
CA ALA A 245 23.36 20.15 1.88
C ALA A 245 22.46 21.25 2.48
N HIS A 246 21.18 20.99 2.65
CA HIS A 246 20.21 21.97 3.16
C HIS A 246 20.15 22.04 4.68
N THR A 247 20.22 20.90 5.37
CA THR A 247 19.97 20.80 6.82
C THR A 247 21.19 20.42 7.64
N GLY A 248 22.23 19.88 7.02
CA GLY A 248 23.37 19.26 7.69
C GLY A 248 23.07 17.85 8.25
N LEU A 249 21.86 17.32 8.05
CA LEU A 249 21.42 16.01 8.51
C LEU A 249 20.87 15.17 7.35
N ARG A 250 20.89 13.86 7.49
CA ARG A 250 20.19 12.94 6.59
C ARG A 250 18.67 13.00 6.83
N PRO A 251 17.84 12.60 5.87
CA PRO A 251 16.37 12.74 6.00
C PRO A 251 15.81 12.09 7.27
N VAL A 252 16.10 10.80 7.50
CA VAL A 252 15.57 10.08 8.66
C VAL A 252 16.22 10.58 9.97
N GLU A 253 17.49 10.94 9.94
CA GLU A 253 18.17 11.57 11.08
C GLU A 253 17.48 12.88 11.47
N TRP A 254 17.11 13.71 10.47
CA TRP A 254 16.40 14.96 10.70
C TRP A 254 15.01 14.72 11.33
N LEU A 255 14.24 13.78 10.77
CA LEU A 255 12.92 13.44 11.31
C LEU A 255 12.99 12.97 12.75
N LEU A 256 13.89 12.03 13.06
CA LEU A 256 14.06 11.48 14.42
C LEU A 256 14.53 12.52 15.43
N LYS A 257 15.23 13.57 14.99
CA LYS A 257 15.75 14.63 15.86
C LYS A 257 14.71 15.71 16.15
N ASN A 258 13.83 15.99 15.20
CA ASN A 258 12.95 17.16 15.26
C ASN A 258 11.45 16.80 15.47
N MET A 259 11.07 15.51 15.40
CA MET A 259 9.70 15.06 15.54
C MET A 259 9.58 13.92 16.56
N GLU A 260 8.46 13.84 17.25
CA GLU A 260 8.09 12.68 18.09
C GLU A 260 7.49 11.58 17.21
N ILE A 261 8.36 10.84 16.53
CA ILE A 261 7.94 9.74 15.66
C ILE A 261 7.53 8.53 16.50
N ASN A 262 6.38 7.94 16.20
CA ASN A 262 5.81 6.78 16.87
C ASN A 262 5.16 5.80 15.88
N GLU A 263 4.39 4.83 16.38
CA GLU A 263 3.72 3.78 15.61
C GLU A 263 2.70 4.27 14.56
N ASP A 264 2.24 5.52 14.63
CA ASP A 264 1.32 6.12 13.67
C ASP A 264 2.04 6.73 12.45
N PHE A 265 3.38 6.74 12.45
CA PHE A 265 4.19 7.24 11.32
C PHE A 265 4.58 6.10 10.39
N HIS A 266 4.33 6.30 9.11
CA HIS A 266 4.57 5.35 8.03
C HIS A 266 5.56 5.95 7.04
N LEU A 267 6.82 5.53 7.14
CA LEU A 267 7.92 6.01 6.34
C LEU A 267 8.05 5.12 5.10
N VAL A 268 7.73 5.67 3.93
CA VAL A 268 7.75 4.89 2.68
C VAL A 268 9.17 4.81 2.15
N HIS A 269 9.56 3.62 1.73
CA HIS A 269 10.87 3.17 1.25
C HIS A 269 11.93 3.11 2.35
N ALA A 270 12.39 4.26 2.85
CA ALA A 270 13.53 4.36 3.78
C ALA A 270 14.75 3.54 3.31
N THR A 271 14.99 3.46 2.00
CA THR A 271 15.93 2.55 1.32
C THR A 271 17.36 2.76 1.81
N HIS A 272 17.77 4.03 1.90
CA HIS A 272 19.16 4.40 2.16
C HIS A 272 19.37 4.89 3.60
N LEU A 273 19.42 3.96 4.56
CA LEU A 273 19.65 4.26 5.97
C LEU A 273 21.09 3.99 6.42
N LYS A 274 21.58 4.78 7.37
CA LYS A 274 22.73 4.42 8.21
C LYS A 274 22.28 3.58 9.38
N ASN A 275 23.19 2.82 9.98
CA ASN A 275 22.88 1.97 11.13
C ASN A 275 22.26 2.74 12.33
N SER A 276 22.66 3.99 12.55
CA SER A 276 22.05 4.86 13.58
C SER A 276 20.58 5.19 13.28
N GLU A 277 20.24 5.40 11.99
CA GLU A 277 18.88 5.66 11.54
C GLU A 277 18.02 4.38 11.67
N VAL A 278 18.56 3.20 11.31
CA VAL A 278 17.91 1.89 11.50
C VAL A 278 17.55 1.68 12.96
N ILE A 279 18.48 1.90 13.88
CA ILE A 279 18.26 1.76 15.32
C ILE A 279 17.21 2.79 15.82
N GLY A 280 17.32 4.03 15.36
CA GLY A 280 16.40 5.10 15.75
C GLY A 280 14.95 4.82 15.31
N LEU A 281 14.74 4.41 14.06
CA LEU A 281 13.42 4.04 13.54
C LEU A 281 12.83 2.82 14.28
N ALA A 282 13.61 1.79 14.49
CA ALA A 282 13.12 0.62 15.23
C ALA A 282 12.69 0.99 16.66
N LYS A 283 13.45 1.87 17.35
CA LYS A 283 13.10 2.37 18.69
C LYS A 283 11.86 3.24 18.72
N SER A 284 11.62 4.03 17.68
CA SER A 284 10.43 4.90 17.57
C SER A 284 9.15 4.10 17.38
N LYS A 285 9.24 2.83 16.98
CA LYS A 285 8.14 1.95 16.57
C LYS A 285 7.41 2.40 15.29
N ALA A 286 7.95 3.40 14.58
CA ALA A 286 7.43 3.75 13.26
C ALA A 286 7.41 2.54 12.33
N ASN A 287 6.48 2.56 11.39
CA ASN A 287 6.37 1.54 10.36
C ASN A 287 7.12 1.98 9.10
N VAL A 288 7.98 1.13 8.57
CA VAL A 288 8.56 1.32 7.23
C VAL A 288 7.68 0.63 6.21
N VAL A 289 7.18 1.36 5.22
CA VAL A 289 6.40 0.80 4.12
C VAL A 289 7.33 0.49 2.97
N LEU A 290 7.53 -0.78 2.68
CA LEU A 290 8.41 -1.27 1.62
C LEU A 290 7.59 -1.61 0.37
N CYS A 291 8.09 -1.23 -0.80
CA CYS A 291 7.46 -1.44 -2.09
C CYS A 291 8.43 -2.19 -3.03
N PRO A 292 8.77 -3.45 -2.73
CA PRO A 292 9.91 -4.14 -3.33
C PRO A 292 9.89 -4.23 -4.85
N SER A 293 8.73 -4.42 -5.46
CA SER A 293 8.62 -4.46 -6.93
C SER A 293 8.91 -3.10 -7.56
N THR A 294 8.41 -2.01 -6.98
CA THR A 294 8.69 -0.64 -7.44
C THR A 294 10.14 -0.25 -7.19
N GLU A 295 10.66 -0.52 -6.00
CA GLU A 295 12.06 -0.24 -5.62
C GLU A 295 13.04 -0.97 -6.57
N GLY A 296 12.69 -2.21 -6.95
CA GLY A 296 13.43 -2.96 -7.97
C GLY A 296 13.31 -2.37 -9.36
N ASN A 297 12.11 -1.97 -9.78
CA ASN A 297 11.84 -1.40 -11.10
C ASN A 297 12.52 -0.03 -11.30
N LEU A 298 12.48 0.81 -10.26
CA LEU A 298 13.11 2.14 -10.30
C LEU A 298 14.62 2.12 -10.03
N GLY A 299 15.14 0.99 -9.57
CA GLY A 299 16.55 0.85 -9.23
C GLY A 299 16.95 1.63 -7.98
N ASP A 300 16.05 1.76 -7.02
CA ASP A 300 16.27 2.54 -5.79
C ASP A 300 17.33 1.92 -4.90
N GLY A 301 17.36 0.61 -4.83
CA GLY A 301 18.26 -0.15 -3.98
C GLY A 301 17.51 -1.12 -3.07
N LEU A 302 18.19 -1.59 -2.04
CA LEU A 302 17.62 -2.54 -1.08
C LEU A 302 17.63 -1.95 0.33
N PHE A 303 16.48 -1.94 0.96
CA PHE A 303 16.35 -1.59 2.38
C PHE A 303 17.16 -2.56 3.26
N SER A 304 17.77 -2.07 4.33
CA SER A 304 18.57 -2.88 5.26
C SER A 304 17.70 -3.72 6.19
N LEU A 305 16.89 -4.63 5.63
CA LEU A 305 15.86 -5.37 6.36
C LEU A 305 16.43 -6.25 7.48
N ASP A 306 17.51 -6.99 7.22
CA ASP A 306 18.12 -7.87 8.22
C ASP A 306 18.56 -7.12 9.49
N SER A 307 19.21 -5.98 9.29
CA SER A 307 19.60 -5.08 10.39
C SER A 307 18.37 -4.52 11.14
N TYR A 308 17.30 -4.18 10.40
CA TYR A 308 16.08 -3.62 10.96
C TYR A 308 15.29 -4.65 11.78
N LEU A 309 15.18 -5.89 11.28
CA LEU A 309 14.57 -7.02 12.00
C LEU A 309 15.32 -7.37 13.30
N THR A 310 16.66 -7.29 13.28
CA THR A 310 17.49 -7.48 14.48
C THR A 310 17.13 -6.47 15.58
N GLN A 311 16.72 -5.25 15.20
CA GLN A 311 16.25 -4.22 16.11
C GLN A 311 14.74 -4.31 16.41
N LYS A 312 14.02 -5.33 15.91
CA LYS A 312 12.57 -5.51 16.01
C LYS A 312 11.78 -4.36 15.39
N GLY A 313 12.25 -3.84 14.27
CA GLY A 313 11.59 -2.78 13.53
C GLY A 313 10.27 -3.24 12.88
N ASN A 314 9.30 -2.34 12.78
CA ASN A 314 8.01 -2.57 12.16
C ASN A 314 8.06 -2.25 10.66
N TRP A 315 7.50 -3.12 9.84
CA TRP A 315 7.42 -2.91 8.40
C TRP A 315 6.11 -3.49 7.81
N SER A 316 5.69 -2.94 6.70
CA SER A 316 4.57 -3.42 5.89
C SER A 316 4.92 -3.33 4.41
N ILE A 317 4.04 -3.80 3.55
CA ILE A 317 4.21 -3.78 2.09
C ILE A 317 3.21 -2.84 1.42
N GLY A 318 3.65 -2.22 0.34
CA GLY A 318 2.83 -1.46 -0.62
C GLY A 318 3.17 -1.85 -2.05
N THR A 319 2.34 -1.45 -3.01
CA THR A 319 2.57 -1.68 -4.45
C THR A 319 3.04 -0.43 -5.20
N ASP A 320 2.93 0.72 -4.58
CA ASP A 320 3.40 2.04 -5.02
C ASP A 320 3.02 2.36 -6.48
N SER A 321 3.89 2.12 -7.45
CA SER A 321 3.65 2.38 -8.88
C SER A 321 2.96 1.21 -9.63
N HIS A 322 2.63 0.12 -8.93
CA HIS A 322 1.83 -1.01 -9.43
C HIS A 322 2.47 -1.83 -10.55
N ILE A 323 3.79 -1.98 -10.53
CA ILE A 323 4.53 -2.90 -11.40
C ILE A 323 4.19 -4.34 -11.06
N GLY A 324 4.04 -4.65 -9.76
CA GLY A 324 3.49 -5.89 -9.22
C GLY A 324 2.29 -5.63 -8.33
N LEU A 325 1.36 -6.60 -8.26
CA LEU A 325 0.18 -6.52 -7.39
C LEU A 325 0.03 -7.74 -6.49
N ASN A 326 0.96 -8.71 -6.56
CA ASN A 326 0.88 -9.92 -5.77
C ASN A 326 1.59 -9.74 -4.41
N PRO A 327 0.89 -9.76 -3.26
CA PRO A 327 1.51 -9.57 -1.95
C PRO A 327 2.56 -10.64 -1.62
N PHE A 328 2.38 -11.87 -2.09
CA PHE A 328 3.40 -12.91 -1.90
C PHE A 328 4.65 -12.63 -2.74
N GLU A 329 4.51 -12.01 -3.89
CA GLU A 329 5.65 -11.60 -4.72
C GLU A 329 6.42 -10.45 -4.08
N GLU A 330 5.73 -9.45 -3.52
CA GLU A 330 6.36 -8.39 -2.75
C GLU A 330 7.21 -8.96 -1.60
N LEU A 331 6.64 -9.90 -0.83
CA LEU A 331 7.38 -10.60 0.23
C LEU A 331 8.57 -11.41 -0.29
N ARG A 332 8.44 -12.07 -1.46
CA ARG A 332 9.54 -12.81 -2.08
C ARG A 332 10.67 -11.91 -2.54
N ILE A 333 10.36 -10.82 -3.23
CA ILE A 333 11.36 -9.88 -3.73
C ILE A 333 12.12 -9.29 -2.55
N LEU A 334 11.40 -8.88 -1.48
CA LEU A 334 11.98 -8.34 -0.26
C LEU A 334 12.99 -9.32 0.36
N ASP A 335 12.61 -10.59 0.54
CA ASP A 335 13.47 -11.62 1.12
C ASP A 335 14.63 -11.99 0.17
N TYR A 336 14.35 -12.15 -1.13
CA TYR A 336 15.38 -12.55 -2.10
C TYR A 336 16.45 -11.48 -2.26
N GLY A 337 16.09 -10.19 -2.19
CA GLY A 337 17.06 -9.10 -2.14
C GLY A 337 18.06 -9.28 -1.00
N GLN A 338 17.57 -9.58 0.21
CA GLN A 338 18.45 -9.81 1.39
C GLN A 338 19.30 -11.07 1.22
N ARG A 339 18.72 -12.17 0.71
CA ARG A 339 19.45 -13.43 0.47
C ARG A 339 20.59 -13.27 -0.52
N LEU A 340 20.38 -12.49 -1.58
CA LEU A 340 21.40 -12.24 -2.61
C LEU A 340 22.59 -11.44 -2.07
N ILE A 341 22.36 -10.53 -1.11
CA ILE A 341 23.44 -9.75 -0.48
C ILE A 341 24.16 -10.55 0.60
N SER A 342 23.39 -11.18 1.49
CA SER A 342 23.92 -11.83 2.71
C SER A 342 24.48 -13.24 2.45
N HIS A 343 24.14 -13.85 1.29
CA HIS A 343 24.40 -15.27 1.00
C HIS A 343 23.80 -16.21 2.04
N SER A 344 22.74 -15.76 2.73
CA SER A 344 22.02 -16.50 3.77
C SER A 344 20.56 -16.70 3.38
N ARG A 345 19.90 -17.68 3.99
CA ARG A 345 18.47 -17.94 3.80
C ARG A 345 17.71 -17.54 5.07
N ASN A 346 16.37 -17.50 4.96
CA ASN A 346 15.48 -17.29 6.10
C ASN A 346 15.62 -15.90 6.75
N THR A 347 15.54 -14.86 5.96
CA THR A 347 15.65 -13.46 6.42
C THR A 347 14.61 -13.10 7.49
N PHE A 348 13.34 -13.52 7.30
CA PHE A 348 12.27 -13.24 8.25
C PHE A 348 12.33 -14.10 9.52
N GLY A 349 13.05 -15.24 9.47
CA GLY A 349 13.19 -16.15 10.59
C GLY A 349 13.86 -15.49 11.79
N ASN A 350 13.46 -15.87 13.00
CA ASN A 350 14.03 -15.40 14.23
C ASN A 350 14.39 -16.58 15.15
N LYS A 351 14.93 -16.29 16.35
CA LYS A 351 15.35 -17.33 17.31
C LYS A 351 14.21 -18.20 17.83
N THR A 352 12.96 -17.74 17.71
CA THR A 352 11.79 -18.43 18.27
C THR A 352 10.96 -19.14 17.21
N SER A 353 11.05 -18.71 15.93
CA SER A 353 10.35 -19.33 14.82
C SER A 353 11.22 -19.36 13.57
N GLY A 354 11.26 -20.52 12.92
CA GLY A 354 11.86 -20.72 11.60
C GLY A 354 10.86 -20.62 10.45
N ASP A 355 9.59 -20.34 10.72
CA ASP A 355 8.56 -20.19 9.70
C ASP A 355 8.60 -18.78 9.09
N ASN A 356 9.40 -18.64 8.03
CA ASN A 356 9.58 -17.38 7.32
C ASN A 356 8.27 -16.84 6.73
N GLY A 357 7.45 -17.72 6.16
CA GLY A 357 6.19 -17.31 5.53
C GLY A 357 5.21 -16.75 6.56
N ALA A 358 5.07 -17.43 7.69
CA ALA A 358 4.17 -16.97 8.76
C ALA A 358 4.63 -15.62 9.34
N LEU A 359 5.93 -15.48 9.62
CA LEU A 359 6.49 -14.22 10.14
C LEU A 359 6.36 -13.06 9.16
N ALA A 360 6.56 -13.32 7.86
CA ALA A 360 6.40 -12.31 6.83
C ALA A 360 4.94 -11.83 6.73
N ILE A 361 3.99 -12.77 6.67
CA ILE A 361 2.55 -12.45 6.62
C ILE A 361 2.10 -11.72 7.88
N ASP A 362 2.47 -12.20 9.07
CA ASP A 362 2.08 -11.59 10.35
C ASP A 362 2.55 -10.13 10.44
N THR A 363 3.82 -9.89 10.09
CA THR A 363 4.39 -8.54 10.16
C THR A 363 3.76 -7.59 9.15
N ALA A 364 3.62 -8.02 7.90
CA ALA A 364 3.00 -7.22 6.84
C ALA A 364 1.53 -6.91 7.15
N LEU A 365 0.78 -7.91 7.68
CA LEU A 365 -0.62 -7.76 8.05
C LEU A 365 -0.81 -6.73 9.17
N ARG A 366 -0.15 -6.93 10.32
CA ARG A 366 -0.34 -6.09 11.51
C ARG A 366 0.08 -4.65 11.26
N ASN A 367 1.24 -4.45 10.66
CA ASN A 367 1.73 -3.10 10.40
C ASN A 367 1.04 -2.45 9.18
N GLY A 368 0.58 -3.24 8.21
CA GLY A 368 -0.31 -2.78 7.15
C GLY A 368 -1.61 -2.22 7.71
N ARG A 369 -2.24 -2.90 8.68
CA ARG A 369 -3.44 -2.40 9.35
C ARG A 369 -3.20 -1.08 10.10
N ARG A 370 -2.05 -0.93 10.77
CA ARG A 370 -1.67 0.35 11.37
C ARG A 370 -1.54 1.45 10.32
N ALA A 371 -0.98 1.15 9.15
CA ALA A 371 -0.88 2.10 8.06
C ALA A 371 -2.24 2.57 7.53
N MET A 372 -3.31 1.82 7.78
CA MET A 372 -4.70 2.19 7.51
C MET A 372 -5.39 2.90 8.68
N GLY A 373 -4.70 3.12 9.81
CA GLY A 373 -5.33 3.62 11.04
C GLY A 373 -6.25 2.60 11.71
N SER A 374 -6.14 1.31 11.37
CA SER A 374 -6.96 0.25 11.94
C SER A 374 -6.47 -0.17 13.33
N GLU A 375 -7.39 -0.33 14.28
CA GLU A 375 -7.12 -0.87 15.61
C GLU A 375 -7.15 -2.42 15.65
N MET A 376 -7.62 -3.08 14.59
CA MET A 376 -7.71 -4.53 14.53
C MET A 376 -6.32 -5.15 14.40
N MET A 377 -5.88 -5.88 15.41
CA MET A 377 -4.54 -6.48 15.45
C MET A 377 -4.54 -7.99 15.24
N ASP A 378 -5.63 -8.68 15.55
CA ASP A 378 -5.75 -10.13 15.32
C ASP A 378 -6.19 -10.43 13.87
N TYR A 379 -5.96 -11.65 13.43
CA TYR A 379 -6.23 -12.08 12.05
C TYR A 379 -7.72 -12.00 11.72
N PHE A 380 -8.57 -12.59 12.57
CA PHE A 380 -10.01 -12.53 12.47
C PHE A 380 -10.58 -12.30 13.87
N GLU A 381 -11.24 -11.17 14.09
CA GLU A 381 -11.79 -10.74 15.37
C GLU A 381 -13.33 -10.75 15.33
N LEU A 382 -13.95 -11.33 16.35
CA LEU A 382 -15.41 -11.22 16.54
C LEU A 382 -15.81 -9.75 16.74
N GLY A 383 -16.89 -9.36 16.10
CA GLY A 383 -17.37 -7.98 16.13
C GLY A 383 -16.71 -7.05 15.12
N LYS A 384 -15.77 -7.53 14.30
CA LYS A 384 -15.10 -6.78 13.22
C LYS A 384 -15.55 -7.28 11.83
N PRO A 385 -15.40 -6.46 10.77
CA PRO A 385 -15.72 -6.88 9.40
C PRO A 385 -14.85 -8.08 8.96
N LEU A 386 -15.49 -9.04 8.27
CA LEU A 386 -14.78 -10.18 7.69
C LEU A 386 -14.08 -9.78 6.39
N ASN A 387 -12.75 -9.76 6.42
CA ASN A 387 -11.89 -9.52 5.27
C ASN A 387 -10.92 -10.71 5.12
N ALA A 388 -11.01 -11.43 3.99
CA ALA A 388 -10.24 -12.65 3.78
C ALA A 388 -9.74 -12.77 2.34
N PHE A 389 -8.53 -13.31 2.19
CA PHE A 389 -8.00 -13.83 0.93
C PHE A 389 -8.11 -15.35 0.93
N VAL A 390 -8.63 -15.92 -0.15
CA VAL A 390 -8.93 -17.35 -0.23
C VAL A 390 -8.09 -17.99 -1.32
N MET A 391 -7.39 -19.07 -0.96
CA MET A 391 -6.52 -19.85 -1.83
C MET A 391 -7.17 -21.20 -2.14
N SER A 392 -7.10 -21.64 -3.40
CA SER A 392 -7.66 -22.92 -3.83
C SER A 392 -6.91 -24.09 -3.21
N ALA A 393 -7.64 -24.98 -2.54
CA ALA A 393 -7.08 -26.25 -2.07
C ALA A 393 -6.95 -27.31 -3.17
N GLU A 394 -7.48 -27.07 -4.37
CA GLU A 394 -7.47 -28.02 -5.48
C GLU A 394 -6.13 -28.03 -6.24
N HIS A 395 -5.30 -26.99 -6.06
CA HIS A 395 -4.00 -26.95 -6.74
C HIS A 395 -3.08 -28.05 -6.20
N PRO A 396 -2.43 -28.87 -7.08
CA PRO A 396 -1.67 -30.04 -6.66
C PRO A 396 -0.57 -29.74 -5.63
N LEU A 397 0.11 -28.58 -5.77
CA LEU A 397 1.14 -28.17 -4.84
C LEU A 397 0.57 -27.90 -3.43
N ILE A 398 -0.60 -27.28 -3.33
CA ILE A 398 -1.28 -27.03 -2.05
C ILE A 398 -1.82 -28.33 -1.46
N GLN A 399 -2.38 -29.22 -2.28
CA GLN A 399 -2.86 -30.54 -1.84
C GLN A 399 -1.77 -31.39 -1.19
N MET A 400 -0.55 -31.34 -1.74
CA MET A 400 0.58 -32.13 -1.26
C MET A 400 1.35 -31.48 -0.12
N THR A 401 1.07 -30.21 0.19
CA THR A 401 1.77 -29.48 1.25
C THR A 401 1.11 -29.76 2.61
N GLY A 402 1.90 -30.24 3.57
CA GLY A 402 1.48 -30.33 4.97
C GLY A 402 1.30 -28.92 5.57
N LYS A 403 0.37 -28.78 6.52
CA LYS A 403 0.03 -27.46 7.13
C LYS A 403 1.23 -26.71 7.70
N GLN A 404 2.18 -27.42 8.30
CA GLN A 404 3.40 -26.82 8.84
C GLN A 404 4.26 -26.12 7.78
N ASN A 405 4.03 -26.39 6.50
CA ASN A 405 4.75 -25.78 5.37
C ASN A 405 3.84 -24.89 4.52
N LEU A 406 2.54 -24.89 4.77
CA LEU A 406 1.56 -24.25 3.87
C LEU A 406 1.82 -22.75 3.71
N THR A 407 2.09 -22.04 4.81
CA THR A 407 2.39 -20.60 4.78
C THR A 407 3.64 -20.31 3.93
N ASN A 408 4.70 -21.12 4.10
CA ASN A 408 5.90 -21.01 3.26
C ASN A 408 5.61 -21.34 1.79
N THR A 409 4.78 -22.34 1.52
CA THR A 409 4.37 -22.67 0.15
C THR A 409 3.62 -21.50 -0.50
N LEU A 410 2.70 -20.87 0.23
CA LEU A 410 1.99 -19.69 -0.26
C LEU A 410 2.94 -18.53 -0.57
N VAL A 411 3.85 -18.19 0.33
CA VAL A 411 4.78 -17.08 0.10
C VAL A 411 5.78 -17.40 -1.01
N TYR A 412 6.39 -18.60 -1.03
CA TYR A 412 7.57 -18.86 -1.88
C TYR A 412 7.29 -19.64 -3.17
N ALA A 413 6.13 -20.26 -3.29
CA ALA A 413 5.84 -21.15 -4.41
C ALA A 413 4.46 -20.95 -5.05
N SER A 414 3.62 -20.07 -4.52
CA SER A 414 2.33 -19.77 -5.13
C SER A 414 2.46 -18.78 -6.30
N ASP A 415 1.47 -18.82 -7.16
CA ASP A 415 1.22 -17.86 -8.21
C ASP A 415 -0.29 -17.48 -8.25
N PRO A 416 -0.70 -16.45 -9.01
CA PRO A 416 -2.09 -16.01 -9.03
C PRO A 416 -3.12 -17.04 -9.52
N THR A 417 -2.70 -18.12 -10.17
CA THR A 417 -3.62 -19.21 -10.59
C THR A 417 -4.17 -19.99 -9.41
N MET A 418 -3.51 -19.92 -8.26
CA MET A 418 -3.94 -20.54 -7.01
C MET A 418 -4.96 -19.70 -6.24
N ASN A 419 -5.19 -18.45 -6.65
CA ASN A 419 -6.15 -17.55 -6.01
C ASN A 419 -7.58 -18.03 -6.28
N LYS A 420 -8.34 -18.26 -5.21
CA LYS A 420 -9.77 -18.60 -5.29
C LYS A 420 -10.63 -17.35 -5.30
N GLY A 421 -10.32 -16.39 -4.42
CA GLY A 421 -11.09 -15.16 -4.36
C GLY A 421 -10.81 -14.33 -3.11
N THR A 422 -11.59 -13.25 -2.99
CA THR A 422 -11.41 -12.27 -1.92
C THR A 422 -12.76 -11.86 -1.35
N ILE A 423 -12.84 -11.85 -0.02
CA ILE A 423 -14.00 -11.43 0.76
C ILE A 423 -13.64 -10.07 1.39
N VAL A 424 -14.50 -9.07 1.20
CA VAL A 424 -14.42 -7.77 1.87
C VAL A 424 -15.74 -7.48 2.55
N ASN A 425 -15.65 -7.13 3.83
CA ASN A 425 -16.81 -6.81 4.66
C ASN A 425 -17.91 -7.89 4.58
N GLY A 426 -17.49 -9.17 4.69
CA GLY A 426 -18.38 -10.33 4.66
C GLY A 426 -19.04 -10.62 3.30
N SER A 427 -18.55 -10.04 2.22
CA SER A 427 -19.07 -10.25 0.86
C SER A 427 -17.96 -10.66 -0.10
N TRP A 428 -18.21 -11.68 -0.90
CA TRP A 428 -17.31 -12.05 -1.98
C TRP A 428 -17.23 -10.92 -3.02
N LYS A 429 -16.02 -10.41 -3.26
CA LYS A 429 -15.73 -9.44 -4.33
C LYS A 429 -15.13 -10.11 -5.55
N ILE A 430 -14.30 -11.12 -5.34
CA ILE A 430 -13.71 -11.98 -6.37
C ILE A 430 -14.06 -13.42 -6.06
N ILE A 431 -14.50 -14.18 -7.06
CA ILE A 431 -14.76 -15.62 -6.98
C ILE A 431 -14.15 -16.28 -8.23
N ASP A 432 -13.45 -17.41 -8.04
CA ASP A 432 -12.77 -18.16 -9.10
C ASP A 432 -11.86 -17.26 -9.98
N ASN A 433 -11.19 -16.31 -9.34
CA ASN A 433 -10.36 -15.30 -9.97
C ASN A 433 -11.11 -14.43 -11.02
N LYS A 434 -12.44 -14.42 -10.96
CA LYS A 434 -13.30 -13.63 -11.84
C LYS A 434 -13.89 -12.45 -11.09
N VAL A 435 -13.97 -11.33 -11.80
CA VAL A 435 -14.59 -10.10 -11.31
C VAL A 435 -16.09 -10.12 -11.59
N ALA A 436 -16.88 -9.59 -10.67
CA ALA A 436 -18.33 -9.54 -10.82
C ALA A 436 -18.80 -8.51 -11.89
N HIS A 437 -17.98 -7.50 -12.20
CA HIS A 437 -18.41 -6.37 -13.02
C HIS A 437 -17.48 -6.11 -14.20
N ASN A 438 -17.98 -6.39 -15.42
CA ASN A 438 -17.29 -6.04 -16.67
C ASN A 438 -17.23 -4.52 -16.93
N ALA A 439 -18.13 -3.72 -16.33
CA ALA A 439 -18.19 -2.27 -16.56
C ALA A 439 -16.90 -1.53 -16.20
N ILE A 440 -16.24 -1.90 -15.09
CA ILE A 440 -14.94 -1.32 -14.69
C ILE A 440 -13.89 -1.52 -15.77
N ARG A 441 -13.84 -2.74 -16.32
CA ARG A 441 -12.89 -3.08 -17.38
C ARG A 441 -13.16 -2.29 -18.66
N GLU A 442 -14.42 -2.15 -19.07
CA GLU A 442 -14.81 -1.43 -20.28
C GLU A 442 -14.45 0.06 -20.16
N GLU A 443 -14.80 0.71 -19.06
CA GLU A 443 -14.45 2.11 -18.80
C GLU A 443 -12.93 2.34 -18.76
N PHE A 444 -12.17 1.41 -18.17
CA PHE A 444 -10.72 1.48 -18.18
C PHE A 444 -10.14 1.38 -19.59
N LEU A 445 -10.63 0.46 -20.43
CA LEU A 445 -10.16 0.31 -21.80
C LEU A 445 -10.46 1.57 -22.64
N GLU A 446 -11.62 2.19 -22.47
CA GLU A 446 -11.96 3.45 -23.11
C GLU A 446 -11.05 4.59 -22.64
N THR A 447 -10.80 4.66 -21.33
CA THR A 447 -9.87 5.62 -20.71
C THR A 447 -8.46 5.47 -21.29
N MET A 448 -7.92 4.27 -21.32
CA MET A 448 -6.57 4.02 -21.81
C MET A 448 -6.44 4.34 -23.30
N LYS A 449 -7.47 4.02 -24.10
CA LYS A 449 -7.52 4.40 -25.52
C LYS A 449 -7.52 5.91 -25.70
N ALA A 450 -8.25 6.65 -24.87
CA ALA A 450 -8.27 8.12 -24.92
C ALA A 450 -6.94 8.74 -24.50
N LEU A 451 -6.25 8.15 -23.54
CA LEU A 451 -4.93 8.59 -23.09
C LEU A 451 -3.83 8.24 -24.11
N SER A 452 -3.86 7.05 -24.74
CA SER A 452 -2.86 6.65 -25.72
C SER A 452 -2.79 7.55 -26.97
N ASN A 453 -3.86 8.29 -27.26
CA ASN A 453 -3.87 9.27 -28.34
C ASN A 453 -3.19 10.61 -27.97
N ARG A 454 -2.69 10.75 -26.73
CA ARG A 454 -2.05 11.97 -26.20
C ARG A 454 -0.55 11.82 -25.96
N PHE A 455 -0.02 10.58 -26.09
CA PHE A 455 1.40 10.26 -25.90
C PHE A 455 2.06 9.84 -27.22
#